data_395b9ee02ec85b07430c03a33cc5eeaa
#
_entry.id   395b9ee02ec85b07430c03a33cc5eeaa
#
_cell.length_a   1.000
_cell.length_b   1.000
_cell.length_c   1.000
_cell.angle_alpha   90.00
_cell.angle_beta   90.00
_cell.angle_gamma   90.00
#
_symmetry.space_group_name_H-M   'P 1'
#
loop_
_entity.id
_entity.type
_entity.pdbx_description
1 polymer ?
#
loop_
_entity_poly.entity_id
_entity_poly.type
_entity_poly.pdbx_seq_one_letter_code
_entity_poly.pdbx_strand_id
1 'polypeptide(L)'
;MDSTHDILMLVFRLLGSLALLVFGMKQMSDTLQKMAGPQLRHVLGRMTTNRFTGMLTGILVTATVQSSTATTVMTVSFVNAGLLTLAQAISVIMGANIGTTLTAWIMSAGFSFNITDFVWPAFIIAMLLIYKKRNENIGDFLFGIAFMFLGLGTLRQTGVDMRLGEQEAVLNFFASFNPDSFTTTLLFLLIGGVLTMCVQSSAAVMAITMILCSSGALPIYQGIALVMGENIGTTVTSNLAAMTASTQARRAAFAHMFFNLFGVCWILTVFHPFIDGVCQLVGYDSTLTKEAAGEAAFLANAAKLSVVLAAFHTCFNVANTFILIWFIPQIERIVCYVIKGRQTGSSDEAEEPMRLQYIDGGLIHTPEIAVLQAQKEVALFAQRIQRMFGMVQSLFTEQNDETFAKTFSRIEKYEGISDRMEIEIAQYLEQVSQAHLSDDTKAKIRAMMKQVSEIESIGDACYNLSRTLNRKHDQQKQFTEEQTQALHQMMQLVDNALTQMNRVIGGRREDFDMKETFRLENEINALRDKLKTSNIAAINNHQYDYALGTLFADLVNENEKLGDYIVNVVEARFGK
;
A
#
# COMPACT_ATOMS: atom_id res chain seq x y z
N MET A 1 26.54 39.80 -15.06
CA MET A 1 26.79 38.69 -14.11
C MET A 1 28.25 38.31 -14.25
N ASP A 2 29.11 38.96 -13.48
CA ASP A 2 30.56 38.91 -13.76
C ASP A 2 31.39 38.18 -12.72
N SER A 3 30.77 37.48 -11.79
CA SER A 3 31.53 36.65 -10.86
C SER A 3 30.98 35.23 -10.78
N THR A 4 31.86 34.25 -10.75
CA THR A 4 31.54 32.82 -10.48
C THR A 4 30.72 32.67 -9.19
N HIS A 5 30.91 33.60 -8.24
CA HIS A 5 30.17 33.68 -6.99
C HIS A 5 28.68 33.95 -7.21
N ASP A 6 28.29 34.86 -8.12
CA ASP A 6 26.89 35.21 -8.38
C ASP A 6 26.16 34.05 -9.05
N ILE A 7 26.81 33.36 -9.97
CA ILE A 7 26.29 32.17 -10.62
C ILE A 7 26.05 31.05 -9.59
N LEU A 8 27.04 30.81 -8.71
CA LEU A 8 26.94 29.79 -7.67
C LEU A 8 25.78 30.08 -6.71
N MET A 9 25.62 31.36 -6.31
CA MET A 9 24.52 31.77 -5.42
C MET A 9 23.14 31.62 -6.08
N LEU A 10 23.03 31.89 -7.40
CA LEU A 10 21.78 31.64 -8.14
C LEU A 10 21.44 30.14 -8.23
N VAL A 11 22.44 29.29 -8.46
CA VAL A 11 22.25 27.84 -8.44
C VAL A 11 21.79 27.36 -7.06
N PHE A 12 22.40 27.84 -5.97
CA PHE A 12 21.94 27.51 -4.61
C PHE A 12 20.53 28.01 -4.32
N ARG A 13 20.17 29.22 -4.79
CA ARG A 13 18.79 29.72 -4.67
C ARG A 13 17.80 28.85 -5.44
N LEU A 14 18.15 28.42 -6.67
CA LEU A 14 17.31 27.53 -7.47
C LEU A 14 17.07 26.21 -6.75
N LEU A 15 18.14 25.54 -6.31
CA LEU A 15 18.05 24.27 -5.60
C LEU A 15 17.33 24.41 -4.25
N GLY A 16 17.60 25.47 -3.50
CA GLY A 16 16.93 25.77 -2.23
C GLY A 16 15.44 26.05 -2.39
N SER A 17 15.07 26.80 -3.43
CA SER A 17 13.66 27.08 -3.75
C SER A 17 12.93 25.80 -4.16
N LEU A 18 13.58 24.93 -4.95
CA LEU A 18 13.02 23.63 -5.34
C LEU A 18 12.86 22.72 -4.11
N ALA A 19 13.87 22.69 -3.23
CA ALA A 19 13.80 21.92 -1.99
C ALA A 19 12.65 22.39 -1.09
N LEU A 20 12.44 23.71 -0.98
CA LEU A 20 11.35 24.29 -0.20
C LEU A 20 9.98 23.96 -0.80
N LEU A 21 9.85 24.03 -2.13
CA LEU A 21 8.63 23.61 -2.85
C LEU A 21 8.31 22.14 -2.57
N VAL A 22 9.28 21.24 -2.76
CA VAL A 22 9.11 19.80 -2.52
C VAL A 22 8.78 19.51 -1.06
N PHE A 23 9.44 20.17 -0.13
CA PHE A 23 9.17 20.05 1.30
C PHE A 23 7.75 20.49 1.64
N GLY A 24 7.32 21.66 1.14
CA GLY A 24 5.96 22.17 1.35
C GLY A 24 4.88 21.22 0.81
N MET A 25 5.07 20.72 -0.40
CA MET A 25 4.14 19.72 -1.00
C MET A 25 4.11 18.43 -0.18
N LYS A 26 5.26 17.92 0.26
CA LYS A 26 5.34 16.73 1.10
C LYS A 26 4.62 16.94 2.43
N GLN A 27 4.89 18.04 3.13
CA GLN A 27 4.24 18.38 4.40
C GLN A 27 2.71 18.48 4.25
N MET A 28 2.25 19.13 3.18
CA MET A 28 0.83 19.24 2.84
C MET A 28 0.21 17.86 2.59
N SER A 29 0.85 17.03 1.76
CA SER A 29 0.40 15.67 1.43
C SER A 29 0.35 14.76 2.66
N ASP A 30 1.42 14.73 3.46
CA ASP A 30 1.53 13.89 4.67
C ASP A 30 0.44 14.28 5.69
N THR A 31 0.18 15.57 5.84
CA THR A 31 -0.86 16.06 6.76
C THR A 31 -2.26 15.73 6.26
N LEU A 32 -2.54 15.88 4.96
CA LEU A 32 -3.82 15.46 4.38
C LEU A 32 -4.05 13.96 4.51
N GLN A 33 -3.00 13.14 4.34
CA GLN A 33 -3.07 11.71 4.57
C GLN A 33 -3.41 11.38 6.03
N LYS A 34 -2.80 12.09 7.00
CA LYS A 34 -3.13 11.92 8.43
C LYS A 34 -4.59 12.28 8.73
N MET A 35 -5.07 13.40 8.19
CA MET A 35 -6.43 13.88 8.43
C MET A 35 -7.49 13.03 7.76
N ALA A 36 -7.25 12.58 6.54
CA ALA A 36 -8.20 11.88 5.69
C ALA A 36 -8.07 10.35 5.72
N GLY A 37 -7.03 9.79 6.36
CA GLY A 37 -6.68 8.38 6.28
C GLY A 37 -7.82 7.39 6.55
N PRO A 38 -8.61 7.52 7.63
CA PRO A 38 -9.75 6.64 7.90
C PRO A 38 -10.88 6.78 6.85
N GLN A 39 -11.13 8.01 6.38
CA GLN A 39 -12.17 8.32 5.39
C GLN A 39 -11.77 7.84 4.00
N LEU A 40 -10.50 8.03 3.59
CA LEU A 40 -9.97 7.55 2.32
C LEU A 40 -10.09 6.03 2.19
N ARG A 41 -9.87 5.29 3.29
CA ARG A 41 -10.05 3.85 3.34
C ARG A 41 -11.50 3.44 3.12
N HIS A 42 -12.43 4.11 3.78
CA HIS A 42 -13.86 3.86 3.60
C HIS A 42 -14.30 4.14 2.16
N VAL A 43 -13.82 5.24 1.58
CA VAL A 43 -14.09 5.64 0.20
C VAL A 43 -13.52 4.61 -0.79
N LEU A 44 -12.24 4.23 -0.66
CA LEU A 44 -11.61 3.22 -1.51
C LEU A 44 -12.32 1.86 -1.43
N GLY A 45 -12.69 1.40 -0.23
CA GLY A 45 -13.31 0.08 -0.05
C GLY A 45 -14.78 -0.01 -0.45
N ARG A 46 -15.55 1.09 -0.38
CA ARG A 46 -17.00 1.09 -0.67
C ARG A 46 -17.40 1.72 -2.00
N MET A 47 -16.64 2.69 -2.49
CA MET A 47 -17.02 3.44 -3.70
C MET A 47 -16.44 2.86 -4.99
N THR A 48 -15.61 1.81 -4.94
CA THR A 48 -15.00 1.17 -6.12
C THR A 48 -15.85 0.03 -6.70
N THR A 49 -17.17 0.20 -6.73
CA THR A 49 -18.10 -0.86 -7.18
C THR A 49 -18.07 -1.10 -8.69
N ASN A 50 -17.72 -0.10 -9.48
CA ASN A 50 -17.60 -0.18 -10.93
C ASN A 50 -16.44 0.71 -11.44
N ARG A 51 -16.10 0.58 -12.74
CA ARG A 51 -14.97 1.32 -13.35
C ARG A 51 -15.09 2.84 -13.24
N PHE A 52 -16.28 3.42 -13.31
CA PHE A 52 -16.47 4.86 -13.23
C PHE A 52 -16.37 5.37 -11.80
N THR A 53 -16.98 4.66 -10.85
CA THR A 53 -16.86 5.00 -9.43
C THR A 53 -15.43 4.77 -8.94
N GLY A 54 -14.73 3.72 -9.41
CA GLY A 54 -13.30 3.52 -9.13
C GLY A 54 -12.43 4.67 -9.66
N MET A 55 -12.66 5.10 -10.91
CA MET A 55 -11.98 6.26 -11.50
C MET A 55 -12.26 7.54 -10.68
N LEU A 56 -13.53 7.83 -10.35
CA LEU A 56 -13.88 9.00 -9.55
C LEU A 56 -13.23 8.95 -8.16
N THR A 57 -13.19 7.77 -7.54
CA THR A 57 -12.49 7.56 -6.26
C THR A 57 -11.00 7.88 -6.40
N GLY A 58 -10.34 7.41 -7.47
CA GLY A 58 -8.94 7.71 -7.77
C GLY A 58 -8.69 9.20 -7.94
N ILE A 59 -9.56 9.93 -8.66
CA ILE A 59 -9.51 11.39 -8.82
C ILE A 59 -9.59 12.07 -7.45
N LEU A 60 -10.61 11.75 -6.66
CA LEU A 60 -10.85 12.37 -5.36
C LEU A 60 -9.71 12.11 -4.37
N VAL A 61 -9.26 10.86 -4.27
CA VAL A 61 -8.17 10.49 -3.36
C VAL A 61 -6.89 11.22 -3.74
N THR A 62 -6.51 11.22 -5.03
CA THR A 62 -5.28 11.87 -5.48
C THR A 62 -5.37 13.38 -5.38
N ALA A 63 -6.51 13.98 -5.73
CA ALA A 63 -6.72 15.42 -5.57
C ALA A 63 -6.65 15.86 -4.09
N THR A 64 -7.13 15.01 -3.17
CA THR A 64 -7.04 15.27 -1.72
C THR A 64 -5.62 15.07 -1.22
N VAL A 65 -4.99 13.94 -1.53
CA VAL A 65 -3.64 13.58 -1.05
C VAL A 65 -2.54 14.37 -1.77
N GLN A 66 -2.82 14.93 -2.95
CA GLN A 66 -1.86 15.63 -3.82
C GLN A 66 -0.64 14.75 -4.21
N SER A 67 -0.83 13.43 -4.24
CA SER A 67 0.22 12.46 -4.58
C SER A 67 -0.37 11.24 -5.27
N SER A 68 -0.15 11.10 -6.58
CA SER A 68 -0.54 9.91 -7.34
C SER A 68 0.28 8.68 -6.95
N THR A 69 1.55 8.88 -6.60
CA THR A 69 2.41 7.79 -6.08
C THR A 69 1.83 7.21 -4.81
N ALA A 70 1.46 8.06 -3.83
CA ALA A 70 0.83 7.61 -2.58
C ALA A 70 -0.51 6.89 -2.87
N THR A 71 -1.36 7.44 -3.74
CA THR A 71 -2.64 6.81 -4.12
C THR A 71 -2.42 5.46 -4.82
N THR A 72 -1.44 5.36 -5.72
CA THR A 72 -1.13 4.10 -6.41
C THR A 72 -0.57 3.07 -5.43
N VAL A 73 0.36 3.45 -4.56
CA VAL A 73 0.91 2.55 -3.52
C VAL A 73 -0.18 2.08 -2.56
N MET A 74 -1.09 2.96 -2.12
CA MET A 74 -2.26 2.56 -1.35
C MET A 74 -3.13 1.55 -2.12
N THR A 75 -3.42 1.83 -3.39
CA THR A 75 -4.24 0.94 -4.24
C THR A 75 -3.58 -0.43 -4.41
N VAL A 76 -2.28 -0.48 -4.69
CA VAL A 76 -1.47 -1.71 -4.75
C VAL A 76 -1.55 -2.48 -3.44
N SER A 77 -1.50 -1.78 -2.31
CA SER A 77 -1.62 -2.38 -0.98
C SER A 77 -3.00 -2.97 -0.71
N PHE A 78 -4.07 -2.28 -1.14
CA PHE A 78 -5.43 -2.82 -1.06
C PHE A 78 -5.62 -4.07 -1.92
N VAL A 79 -4.99 -4.11 -3.10
CA VAL A 79 -4.95 -5.32 -3.93
C VAL A 79 -4.18 -6.43 -3.23
N ASN A 80 -3.00 -6.12 -2.67
CA ASN A 80 -2.20 -7.06 -1.90
C ASN A 80 -2.98 -7.64 -0.72
N ALA A 81 -3.72 -6.77 -0.03
CA ALA A 81 -4.63 -7.15 1.04
C ALA A 81 -5.92 -7.84 0.56
N GLY A 82 -6.14 -8.04 -0.76
CA GLY A 82 -7.36 -8.61 -1.33
C GLY A 82 -8.63 -7.80 -1.02
N LEU A 83 -8.49 -6.51 -0.76
CA LEU A 83 -9.59 -5.57 -0.52
C LEU A 83 -10.12 -4.97 -1.83
N LEU A 84 -9.29 -4.93 -2.86
CA LEU A 84 -9.63 -4.53 -4.21
C LEU A 84 -9.28 -5.63 -5.20
N THR A 85 -10.13 -5.83 -6.20
CA THR A 85 -9.79 -6.63 -7.38
C THR A 85 -8.81 -5.87 -8.28
N LEU A 86 -8.11 -6.57 -9.16
CA LEU A 86 -7.20 -5.96 -10.12
C LEU A 86 -7.92 -4.96 -11.02
N ALA A 87 -9.12 -5.29 -11.51
CA ALA A 87 -9.93 -4.41 -12.34
C ALA A 87 -10.34 -3.11 -11.62
N GLN A 88 -10.72 -3.21 -10.34
CA GLN A 88 -11.02 -2.04 -9.51
C GLN A 88 -9.76 -1.17 -9.32
N ALA A 89 -8.62 -1.78 -9.04
CA ALA A 89 -7.35 -1.07 -8.89
C ALA A 89 -6.94 -0.32 -10.15
N ILE A 90 -7.08 -0.95 -11.33
CA ILE A 90 -6.80 -0.30 -12.62
C ILE A 90 -7.66 0.95 -12.79
N SER A 91 -8.95 0.89 -12.46
CA SER A 91 -9.84 2.04 -12.57
C SER A 91 -9.46 3.18 -11.60
N VAL A 92 -9.07 2.87 -10.36
CA VAL A 92 -8.58 3.85 -9.38
C VAL A 92 -7.28 4.50 -9.87
N ILE A 93 -6.34 3.72 -10.40
CA ILE A 93 -5.07 4.22 -10.93
C ILE A 93 -5.30 5.16 -12.13
N MET A 94 -6.22 4.83 -13.03
CA MET A 94 -6.61 5.74 -14.12
C MET A 94 -7.13 7.08 -13.57
N GLY A 95 -7.98 7.03 -12.54
CA GLY A 95 -8.46 8.24 -11.85
C GLY A 95 -7.34 9.01 -11.15
N ALA A 96 -6.39 8.32 -10.54
CA ALA A 96 -5.25 8.94 -9.87
C ALA A 96 -4.41 9.79 -10.83
N ASN A 97 -4.21 9.35 -12.07
CA ASN A 97 -3.51 10.14 -13.09
C ASN A 97 -4.24 11.45 -13.43
N ILE A 98 -5.58 11.43 -13.51
CA ILE A 98 -6.37 12.66 -13.68
C ILE A 98 -6.24 13.55 -12.43
N GLY A 99 -6.34 12.97 -11.21
CA GLY A 99 -6.23 13.72 -9.94
C GLY A 99 -4.90 14.47 -9.79
N THR A 100 -3.81 13.93 -10.33
CA THR A 100 -2.47 14.56 -10.32
C THR A 100 -2.48 15.90 -11.06
N THR A 101 -3.33 16.06 -12.07
CA THR A 101 -3.37 17.29 -12.86
C THR A 101 -3.79 18.52 -12.04
N LEU A 102 -4.49 18.31 -10.92
CA LEU A 102 -4.83 19.40 -9.99
C LEU A 102 -3.57 20.06 -9.42
N THR A 103 -2.53 19.30 -9.16
CA THR A 103 -1.23 19.85 -8.69
C THR A 103 -0.63 20.77 -9.74
N ALA A 104 -0.68 20.41 -11.03
CA ALA A 104 -0.21 21.27 -12.11
C ALA A 104 -1.01 22.59 -12.19
N TRP A 105 -2.34 22.55 -11.98
CA TRP A 105 -3.17 23.75 -11.91
C TRP A 105 -2.87 24.65 -10.72
N ILE A 106 -2.63 24.08 -9.55
CA ILE A 106 -2.22 24.83 -8.34
C ILE A 106 -0.90 25.55 -8.59
N MET A 107 0.08 24.86 -9.21
CA MET A 107 1.36 25.47 -9.58
C MET A 107 1.18 26.56 -10.65
N SER A 108 0.41 26.29 -11.71
CA SER A 108 0.14 27.27 -12.75
C SER A 108 -0.54 28.53 -12.18
N ALA A 109 -1.48 28.38 -11.24
CA ALA A 109 -2.08 29.51 -10.53
C ALA A 109 -1.01 30.29 -9.74
N GLY A 110 -0.07 29.61 -9.07
CA GLY A 110 1.04 30.25 -8.37
C GLY A 110 2.00 31.00 -9.27
N PHE A 111 2.12 30.58 -10.55
CA PHE A 111 2.87 31.34 -11.58
C PHE A 111 2.09 32.55 -12.10
N SER A 112 0.77 32.45 -12.19
CA SER A 112 -0.10 33.48 -12.78
C SER A 112 -0.46 34.59 -11.79
N PHE A 113 -0.60 34.26 -10.50
CA PHE A 113 -0.97 35.20 -9.45
C PHE A 113 0.19 35.49 -8.51
N ASN A 114 0.21 36.69 -7.91
CA ASN A 114 1.18 37.03 -6.86
C ASN A 114 0.74 36.46 -5.50
N ILE A 115 0.83 35.13 -5.36
CA ILE A 115 0.36 34.39 -4.18
C ILE A 115 1.29 34.62 -2.96
N THR A 116 2.51 35.13 -3.17
CA THR A 116 3.50 35.35 -2.12
C THR A 116 2.96 36.25 -0.99
N ASP A 117 2.06 37.18 -1.28
CA ASP A 117 1.48 38.07 -0.28
C ASP A 117 0.56 37.35 0.71
N PHE A 118 -0.02 36.20 0.31
CA PHE A 118 -0.86 35.35 1.17
C PHE A 118 -0.05 34.38 2.03
N VAL A 119 1.21 34.16 1.71
CA VAL A 119 2.09 33.23 2.43
C VAL A 119 2.35 33.70 3.87
N TRP A 120 2.57 35.01 4.06
CA TRP A 120 2.87 35.57 5.39
C TRP A 120 1.72 35.44 6.38
N PRO A 121 0.47 35.83 6.03
CA PRO A 121 -0.69 35.55 6.88
C PRO A 121 -0.91 34.07 7.14
N ALA A 122 -0.67 33.19 6.13
CA ALA A 122 -0.81 31.76 6.29
C ALA A 122 0.16 31.19 7.34
N PHE A 123 1.43 31.64 7.38
CA PHE A 123 2.38 31.26 8.41
C PHE A 123 1.93 31.67 9.82
N ILE A 124 1.39 32.88 9.98
CA ILE A 124 0.89 33.36 11.28
C ILE A 124 -0.26 32.49 11.77
N ILE A 125 -1.25 32.23 10.89
CA ILE A 125 -2.42 31.41 11.21
C ILE A 125 -1.99 29.98 11.52
N ALA A 126 -1.10 29.39 10.70
CA ALA A 126 -0.56 28.06 10.90
C ALA A 126 0.10 27.91 12.27
N MET A 127 0.95 28.90 12.64
CA MET A 127 1.64 28.92 13.93
C MET A 127 0.65 28.95 15.11
N LEU A 128 -0.40 29.75 15.02
CA LEU A 128 -1.43 29.81 16.07
C LEU A 128 -2.25 28.50 16.19
N LEU A 129 -2.44 27.78 15.08
CA LEU A 129 -3.22 26.54 15.06
C LEU A 129 -2.41 25.36 15.58
N ILE A 130 -1.09 25.28 15.34
CA ILE A 130 -0.23 24.19 15.85
C ILE A 130 -0.23 24.12 17.37
N TYR A 131 -0.25 25.25 18.07
CA TYR A 131 -0.30 25.26 19.54
C TYR A 131 -1.64 24.79 20.12
N LYS A 132 -2.70 24.63 19.30
CA LYS A 132 -3.97 24.04 19.72
C LYS A 132 -4.01 22.57 19.30
N LYS A 133 -3.75 21.62 20.22
CA LYS A 133 -3.76 20.16 19.97
C LYS A 133 -4.91 19.67 19.06
N ARG A 134 -6.08 20.29 19.16
CA ARG A 134 -7.25 19.93 18.35
C ARG A 134 -7.09 20.30 16.87
N ASN A 135 -6.30 21.32 16.55
CA ASN A 135 -6.19 21.91 15.20
C ASN A 135 -4.75 21.81 14.64
N GLU A 136 -3.86 21.05 15.29
CA GLU A 136 -2.46 20.88 14.93
C GLU A 136 -2.30 20.47 13.46
N ASN A 137 -3.07 19.47 13.02
CA ASN A 137 -3.02 19.02 11.62
C ASN A 137 -3.44 20.13 10.62
N ILE A 138 -4.38 21.01 10.98
CA ILE A 138 -4.77 22.13 10.11
C ILE A 138 -3.61 23.14 10.03
N GLY A 139 -2.92 23.37 11.14
CA GLY A 139 -1.72 24.20 11.18
C GLY A 139 -0.60 23.67 10.31
N ASP A 140 -0.29 22.36 10.43
CA ASP A 140 0.70 21.66 9.60
C ASP A 140 0.35 21.73 8.10
N PHE A 141 -0.93 21.55 7.75
CA PHE A 141 -1.41 21.69 6.39
C PHE A 141 -1.18 23.09 5.82
N LEU A 142 -1.53 24.12 6.60
CA LEU A 142 -1.31 25.50 6.20
C LEU A 142 0.18 25.84 6.07
N PHE A 143 1.07 25.29 6.94
CA PHE A 143 2.50 25.40 6.76
C PHE A 143 2.96 24.78 5.46
N GLY A 144 2.46 23.57 5.14
CA GLY A 144 2.77 22.90 3.87
C GLY A 144 2.43 23.77 2.67
N ILE A 145 1.21 24.35 2.64
CA ILE A 145 0.78 25.27 1.57
C ILE A 145 1.65 26.53 1.54
N ALA A 146 1.95 27.13 2.68
CA ALA A 146 2.75 28.33 2.75
C ALA A 146 4.19 28.10 2.26
N PHE A 147 4.85 27.00 2.66
CA PHE A 147 6.17 26.61 2.16
C PHE A 147 6.14 26.28 0.67
N MET A 148 5.10 25.59 0.19
CA MET A 148 4.95 25.29 -1.24
C MET A 148 4.88 26.58 -2.07
N PHE A 149 4.04 27.53 -1.71
CA PHE A 149 3.92 28.79 -2.44
C PHE A 149 5.12 29.70 -2.28
N LEU A 150 5.77 29.71 -1.10
CA LEU A 150 7.04 30.43 -0.90
C LEU A 150 8.13 29.84 -1.79
N GLY A 151 8.25 28.50 -1.82
CA GLY A 151 9.19 27.81 -2.70
C GLY A 151 8.93 28.10 -4.17
N LEU A 152 7.67 28.08 -4.60
CA LEU A 152 7.27 28.37 -5.97
C LEU A 152 7.54 29.84 -6.34
N GLY A 153 7.22 30.78 -5.46
CA GLY A 153 7.49 32.21 -5.67
C GLY A 153 8.98 32.52 -5.76
N THR A 154 9.80 31.96 -4.84
CA THR A 154 11.26 32.12 -4.87
C THR A 154 11.88 31.43 -6.08
N LEU A 155 11.36 30.29 -6.48
CA LEU A 155 11.81 29.55 -7.66
C LEU A 155 11.54 30.36 -8.94
N ARG A 156 10.33 30.94 -9.07
CA ARG A 156 9.97 31.84 -10.17
C ARG A 156 10.88 33.09 -10.21
N GLN A 157 11.08 33.73 -9.06
CA GLN A 157 11.94 34.93 -9.00
C GLN A 157 13.39 34.58 -9.38
N THR A 158 13.90 33.45 -8.92
CA THR A 158 15.26 32.99 -9.28
C THR A 158 15.35 32.73 -10.81
N GLY A 159 14.32 32.15 -11.42
CA GLY A 159 14.26 31.95 -12.88
C GLY A 159 14.32 33.28 -13.65
N VAL A 160 13.64 34.34 -13.16
CA VAL A 160 13.72 35.69 -13.71
C VAL A 160 15.11 36.30 -13.51
N ASP A 161 15.67 36.18 -12.29
CA ASP A 161 17.01 36.71 -11.96
C ASP A 161 18.11 36.04 -12.80
N MET A 162 17.97 34.79 -13.13
CA MET A 162 18.88 34.03 -14.00
C MET A 162 18.84 34.50 -15.46
N ARG A 163 17.78 35.19 -15.88
CA ARG A 163 17.58 35.63 -17.29
C ARG A 163 17.84 34.52 -18.31
N LEU A 164 17.33 33.32 -18.02
CA LEU A 164 17.61 32.13 -18.83
C LEU A 164 17.27 32.31 -20.32
N GLY A 165 16.18 33.03 -20.61
CA GLY A 165 15.76 33.34 -21.97
C GLY A 165 16.59 34.43 -22.69
N GLU A 166 17.58 35.06 -22.01
CA GLU A 166 18.49 36.06 -22.60
C GLU A 166 19.92 35.53 -22.68
N GLN A 167 20.23 34.36 -22.08
CA GLN A 167 21.57 33.78 -22.13
C GLN A 167 21.81 33.03 -23.44
N GLU A 168 22.73 33.54 -24.28
CA GLU A 168 23.08 32.92 -25.54
C GLU A 168 23.47 31.44 -25.43
N ALA A 169 24.18 31.05 -24.37
CA ALA A 169 24.58 29.66 -24.14
C ALA A 169 23.36 28.74 -23.94
N VAL A 170 22.34 29.20 -23.18
CA VAL A 170 21.10 28.45 -22.92
C VAL A 170 20.25 28.39 -24.19
N LEU A 171 20.08 29.53 -24.86
CA LEU A 171 19.29 29.59 -26.08
C LEU A 171 19.92 28.73 -27.18
N ASN A 172 21.23 28.81 -27.39
CA ASN A 172 21.96 28.00 -28.37
C ASN A 172 21.91 26.51 -28.05
N PHE A 173 21.97 26.15 -26.75
CA PHE A 173 21.81 24.77 -26.33
C PHE A 173 20.43 24.21 -26.74
N PHE A 174 19.34 24.88 -26.40
CA PHE A 174 18.00 24.40 -26.75
C PHE A 174 17.70 24.56 -28.24
N ALA A 175 18.23 25.60 -28.93
CA ALA A 175 18.11 25.78 -30.35
C ALA A 175 18.87 24.72 -31.18
N SER A 176 19.86 24.05 -30.59
CA SER A 176 20.55 22.92 -31.22
C SER A 176 19.65 21.69 -31.44
N PHE A 177 18.54 21.63 -30.72
CA PHE A 177 17.54 20.58 -30.85
C PHE A 177 16.37 21.08 -31.74
N ASN A 178 16.18 20.48 -32.87
CA ASN A 178 15.04 20.81 -33.74
C ASN A 178 13.72 20.41 -33.02
N PRO A 179 12.82 21.37 -32.67
CA PRO A 179 11.58 21.07 -31.94
C PRO A 179 10.60 20.19 -32.73
N ASP A 180 10.68 20.19 -34.07
CA ASP A 180 9.83 19.37 -34.92
C ASP A 180 10.37 17.95 -35.12
N SER A 181 11.57 17.66 -34.60
CA SER A 181 12.19 16.34 -34.74
C SER A 181 11.62 15.36 -33.73
N PHE A 182 11.13 14.21 -34.22
CA PHE A 182 10.69 13.09 -33.39
C PHE A 182 11.78 12.61 -32.41
N THR A 183 13.05 12.62 -32.85
CA THR A 183 14.19 12.25 -31.99
C THR A 183 14.35 13.22 -30.84
N THR A 184 14.17 14.52 -31.05
CA THR A 184 14.20 15.54 -30.00
C THR A 184 13.07 15.31 -29.02
N THR A 185 11.85 15.05 -29.48
CA THR A 185 10.71 14.74 -28.61
C THR A 185 11.01 13.52 -27.72
N LEU A 186 11.56 12.43 -28.28
CA LEU A 186 11.93 11.24 -27.51
C LEU A 186 13.05 11.52 -26.50
N LEU A 187 14.02 12.35 -26.85
CA LEU A 187 15.10 12.73 -25.94
C LEU A 187 14.56 13.49 -24.72
N PHE A 188 13.73 14.52 -24.95
CA PHE A 188 13.16 15.29 -23.84
C PHE A 188 12.17 14.47 -23.01
N LEU A 189 11.42 13.58 -23.62
CA LEU A 189 10.59 12.59 -22.93
C LEU A 189 11.44 11.69 -22.01
N LEU A 190 12.55 11.18 -22.51
CA LEU A 190 13.48 10.37 -21.71
C LEU A 190 14.07 11.17 -20.55
N ILE A 191 14.49 12.42 -20.80
CA ILE A 191 15.03 13.33 -19.77
C ILE A 191 13.98 13.54 -18.68
N GLY A 192 12.72 13.86 -19.03
CA GLY A 192 11.63 14.04 -18.08
C GLY A 192 11.38 12.80 -17.23
N GLY A 193 11.39 11.62 -17.86
CA GLY A 193 11.25 10.33 -17.18
C GLY A 193 12.38 10.05 -16.18
N VAL A 194 13.63 10.23 -16.61
CA VAL A 194 14.81 10.03 -15.76
C VAL A 194 14.85 11.05 -14.60
N LEU A 195 14.57 12.32 -14.87
CA LEU A 195 14.52 13.35 -13.82
C LEU A 195 13.47 13.01 -12.77
N THR A 196 12.26 12.62 -13.21
CA THR A 196 11.18 12.25 -12.28
C THR A 196 11.53 11.02 -11.46
N MET A 197 12.16 10.02 -12.07
CA MET A 197 12.63 8.82 -11.38
C MET A 197 13.70 9.17 -10.32
N CYS A 198 14.65 10.07 -10.65
CA CYS A 198 15.72 10.47 -9.73
C CYS A 198 15.21 11.36 -8.60
N VAL A 199 14.39 12.36 -8.91
CA VAL A 199 13.84 13.32 -7.94
C VAL A 199 12.68 12.73 -7.14
N GLN A 200 12.03 11.67 -7.66
CA GLN A 200 10.84 11.03 -7.11
C GLN A 200 9.66 12.01 -6.88
N SER A 201 9.62 13.08 -7.66
CA SER A 201 8.58 14.11 -7.58
C SER A 201 8.28 14.66 -8.98
N SER A 202 7.14 14.24 -9.52
CA SER A 202 6.61 14.78 -10.77
C SER A 202 6.32 16.28 -10.67
N ALA A 203 5.79 16.72 -9.54
CA ALA A 203 5.51 18.13 -9.31
C ALA A 203 6.78 19.02 -9.34
N ALA A 204 7.91 18.51 -8.86
CA ALA A 204 9.19 19.22 -8.96
C ALA A 204 9.65 19.39 -10.41
N VAL A 205 9.54 18.33 -11.21
CA VAL A 205 9.90 18.35 -12.64
C VAL A 205 8.95 19.26 -13.41
N MET A 206 7.65 19.22 -13.12
CA MET A 206 6.64 20.12 -13.67
C MET A 206 6.99 21.59 -13.38
N ALA A 207 7.35 21.93 -12.13
CA ALA A 207 7.73 23.29 -11.75
C ALA A 207 8.96 23.78 -12.52
N ILE A 208 9.99 22.95 -12.65
CA ILE A 208 11.19 23.27 -13.46
C ILE A 208 10.80 23.49 -14.92
N THR A 209 9.98 22.61 -15.49
CA THR A 209 9.51 22.72 -16.86
C THR A 209 8.72 24.02 -17.08
N MET A 210 7.82 24.37 -16.14
CA MET A 210 7.06 25.63 -16.18
C MET A 210 7.99 26.86 -16.17
N ILE A 211 9.06 26.85 -15.37
CA ILE A 211 10.03 27.95 -15.34
C ILE A 211 10.79 28.06 -16.66
N LEU A 212 11.33 26.96 -17.14
CA LEU A 212 12.09 26.94 -18.39
C LEU A 212 11.25 27.40 -19.59
N CYS A 213 9.99 26.98 -19.67
CA CYS A 213 9.08 27.42 -20.70
C CYS A 213 8.69 28.90 -20.51
N SER A 214 8.30 29.32 -19.32
CA SER A 214 7.86 30.69 -19.07
C SER A 214 8.98 31.74 -19.17
N SER A 215 10.25 31.31 -18.98
CA SER A 215 11.41 32.18 -19.23
C SER A 215 11.80 32.28 -20.72
N GLY A 216 11.12 31.53 -21.59
CA GLY A 216 11.45 31.48 -23.01
C GLY A 216 12.71 30.65 -23.36
N ALA A 217 13.32 29.99 -22.36
CA ALA A 217 14.50 29.16 -22.56
C ALA A 217 14.17 27.83 -23.26
N LEU A 218 13.01 27.22 -22.92
CA LEU A 218 12.58 25.92 -23.45
C LEU A 218 11.33 26.09 -24.31
N PRO A 219 11.36 25.67 -25.59
CA PRO A 219 10.18 25.65 -26.45
C PRO A 219 9.07 24.74 -25.90
N ILE A 220 7.80 25.11 -26.17
CA ILE A 220 6.63 24.42 -25.58
C ILE A 220 6.55 22.93 -25.94
N TYR A 221 6.90 22.53 -27.16
CA TYR A 221 6.89 21.13 -27.58
C TYR A 221 7.87 20.27 -26.77
N GLN A 222 9.06 20.81 -26.50
CA GLN A 222 10.05 20.15 -25.66
C GLN A 222 9.62 20.10 -24.19
N GLY A 223 9.01 21.19 -23.69
CA GLY A 223 8.42 21.23 -22.36
C GLY A 223 7.32 20.18 -22.17
N ILE A 224 6.46 20.03 -23.16
CA ILE A 224 5.41 19.00 -23.15
C ILE A 224 6.00 17.59 -23.23
N ALA A 225 7.06 17.38 -23.98
CA ALA A 225 7.77 16.10 -24.02
C ALA A 225 8.35 15.74 -22.64
N LEU A 226 8.90 16.71 -21.88
CA LEU A 226 9.32 16.51 -20.49
C LEU A 226 8.15 16.07 -19.60
N VAL A 227 6.98 16.73 -19.70
CA VAL A 227 5.77 16.38 -18.92
C VAL A 227 5.26 14.97 -19.27
N MET A 228 5.34 14.57 -20.54
CA MET A 228 4.99 13.19 -20.92
C MET A 228 5.97 12.17 -20.28
N GLY A 229 7.26 12.50 -20.28
CA GLY A 229 8.29 11.70 -19.62
C GLY A 229 8.06 11.59 -18.12
N GLU A 230 7.69 12.68 -17.46
CA GLU A 230 7.34 12.75 -16.05
C GLU A 230 6.25 11.72 -15.67
N ASN A 231 5.22 11.59 -16.49
CA ASN A 231 4.16 10.60 -16.27
C ASN A 231 4.69 9.16 -16.26
N ILE A 232 5.63 8.83 -17.17
CA ILE A 232 6.29 7.51 -17.18
C ILE A 232 7.19 7.36 -15.96
N GLY A 233 8.01 8.36 -15.64
CA GLY A 233 8.95 8.32 -14.51
C GLY A 233 8.27 8.04 -13.18
N THR A 234 7.09 8.60 -12.96
CA THR A 234 6.26 8.36 -11.75
C THR A 234 5.87 6.88 -11.60
N THR A 235 5.69 6.14 -12.71
CA THR A 235 5.29 4.73 -12.64
C THR A 235 6.41 3.80 -12.17
N VAL A 236 7.67 4.20 -12.36
CA VAL A 236 8.83 3.40 -11.95
C VAL A 236 8.86 3.24 -10.43
N THR A 237 8.59 4.30 -9.67
CA THR A 237 8.55 4.26 -8.20
C THR A 237 7.47 3.30 -7.69
N SER A 238 6.28 3.30 -8.30
CA SER A 238 5.19 2.40 -7.95
C SER A 238 5.54 0.93 -8.26
N ASN A 239 6.24 0.67 -9.37
CA ASN A 239 6.69 -0.69 -9.72
C ASN A 239 7.81 -1.18 -8.80
N LEU A 240 8.74 -0.31 -8.40
CA LEU A 240 9.78 -0.65 -7.41
C LEU A 240 9.15 -1.01 -6.06
N ALA A 241 8.18 -0.21 -5.59
CA ALA A 241 7.46 -0.49 -4.35
C ALA A 241 6.68 -1.83 -4.40
N ALA A 242 6.21 -2.24 -5.58
CA ALA A 242 5.45 -3.48 -5.75
C ALA A 242 6.32 -4.74 -5.97
N MET A 243 7.66 -4.62 -6.09
CA MET A 243 8.53 -5.77 -6.45
C MET A 243 8.47 -6.91 -5.44
N THR A 244 8.32 -6.60 -4.16
CA THR A 244 8.25 -7.57 -3.05
C THR A 244 6.82 -7.99 -2.73
N ALA A 245 5.82 -7.31 -3.28
CA ALA A 245 4.40 -7.54 -3.02
C ALA A 245 3.84 -8.77 -3.78
N SER A 246 2.57 -9.11 -3.50
CA SER A 246 1.87 -10.21 -4.16
C SER A 246 1.82 -10.05 -5.69
N THR A 247 1.59 -11.15 -6.39
CA THR A 247 1.45 -11.14 -7.86
C THR A 247 0.37 -10.18 -8.34
N GLN A 248 -0.75 -10.06 -7.62
CA GLN A 248 -1.84 -9.15 -7.98
C GLN A 248 -1.43 -7.68 -7.78
N ALA A 249 -0.71 -7.38 -6.71
CA ALA A 249 -0.17 -6.06 -6.44
C ALA A 249 0.84 -5.62 -7.52
N ARG A 250 1.74 -6.52 -7.93
CA ARG A 250 2.68 -6.30 -9.04
C ARG A 250 1.96 -6.06 -10.37
N ARG A 251 0.87 -6.78 -10.64
CA ARG A 251 0.02 -6.56 -11.82
C ARG A 251 -0.62 -5.17 -11.81
N ALA A 252 -1.11 -4.71 -10.66
CA ALA A 252 -1.67 -3.37 -10.52
C ALA A 252 -0.63 -2.27 -10.77
N ALA A 253 0.58 -2.40 -10.23
CA ALA A 253 1.68 -1.46 -10.49
C ALA A 253 2.11 -1.46 -11.96
N PHE A 254 2.19 -2.63 -12.59
CA PHE A 254 2.50 -2.74 -14.02
C PHE A 254 1.39 -2.15 -14.89
N ALA A 255 0.11 -2.28 -14.51
CA ALA A 255 -1.01 -1.64 -15.20
C ALA A 255 -0.88 -0.12 -15.20
N HIS A 256 -0.36 0.50 -14.13
CA HIS A 256 -0.04 1.92 -14.09
C HIS A 256 1.00 2.32 -15.14
N MET A 257 2.08 1.54 -15.24
CA MET A 257 3.11 1.76 -16.26
C MET A 257 2.55 1.57 -17.68
N PHE A 258 1.76 0.52 -17.91
CA PHE A 258 1.11 0.26 -19.20
C PHE A 258 0.20 1.41 -19.61
N PHE A 259 -0.61 1.95 -18.68
CA PHE A 259 -1.50 3.07 -18.93
C PHE A 259 -0.74 4.31 -19.43
N ASN A 260 0.35 4.68 -18.75
CA ASN A 260 1.14 5.86 -19.13
C ASN A 260 1.92 5.64 -20.43
N LEU A 261 2.49 4.44 -20.63
CA LEU A 261 3.21 4.10 -21.85
C LEU A 261 2.29 4.11 -23.08
N PHE A 262 1.09 3.51 -22.94
CA PHE A 262 0.07 3.56 -23.99
C PHE A 262 -0.32 5.00 -24.32
N GLY A 263 -0.54 5.83 -23.28
CA GLY A 263 -0.85 7.24 -23.43
C GLY A 263 0.21 7.98 -24.23
N VAL A 264 1.47 7.79 -23.91
CA VAL A 264 2.60 8.38 -24.64
C VAL A 264 2.65 7.87 -26.08
N CYS A 265 2.45 6.58 -26.32
CA CYS A 265 2.50 6.01 -27.66
C CYS A 265 1.46 6.63 -28.60
N TRP A 266 0.19 6.77 -28.17
CA TRP A 266 -0.83 7.34 -29.05
C TRP A 266 -0.68 8.85 -29.22
N ILE A 267 -0.29 9.59 -28.16
CA ILE A 267 -0.12 11.04 -28.27
C ILE A 267 1.04 11.40 -29.21
N LEU A 268 2.11 10.60 -29.22
CA LEU A 268 3.22 10.80 -30.15
C LEU A 268 2.79 10.74 -31.64
N THR A 269 1.70 10.03 -31.95
CA THR A 269 1.17 9.96 -33.32
C THR A 269 0.43 11.23 -33.74
N VAL A 270 -0.08 12.00 -32.78
CA VAL A 270 -0.83 13.25 -32.98
C VAL A 270 -0.22 14.42 -32.22
N PHE A 271 1.10 14.38 -32.00
CA PHE A 271 1.81 15.26 -31.05
C PHE A 271 1.55 16.74 -31.33
N HIS A 272 1.93 17.24 -32.51
CA HIS A 272 1.77 18.65 -32.86
C HIS A 272 0.29 19.08 -32.88
N PRO A 273 -0.62 18.44 -33.64
CA PRO A 273 -2.01 18.89 -33.70
C PRO A 273 -2.72 18.85 -32.36
N PHE A 274 -2.35 17.94 -31.46
CA PHE A 274 -2.92 17.90 -30.10
C PHE A 274 -2.45 19.09 -29.26
N ILE A 275 -1.15 19.41 -29.32
CA ILE A 275 -0.58 20.54 -28.57
C ILE A 275 -1.13 21.86 -29.11
N ASP A 276 -1.20 22.02 -30.43
CA ASP A 276 -1.74 23.22 -31.07
C ASP A 276 -3.21 23.44 -30.68
N GLY A 277 -3.99 22.36 -30.60
CA GLY A 277 -5.36 22.42 -30.07
C GLY A 277 -5.42 22.89 -28.62
N VAL A 278 -4.52 22.43 -27.74
CA VAL A 278 -4.42 22.90 -26.35
C VAL A 278 -3.98 24.37 -26.30
N CYS A 279 -3.01 24.78 -27.12
CA CYS A 279 -2.57 26.16 -27.22
C CYS A 279 -3.71 27.08 -27.63
N GLN A 280 -4.51 26.69 -28.64
CA GLN A 280 -5.69 27.42 -29.06
C GLN A 280 -6.75 27.51 -27.97
N LEU A 281 -7.00 26.43 -27.21
CA LEU A 281 -7.94 26.39 -26.10
C LEU A 281 -7.57 27.40 -25.01
N VAL A 282 -6.27 27.54 -24.72
CA VAL A 282 -5.73 28.48 -23.72
C VAL A 282 -5.56 29.89 -24.28
N GLY A 283 -5.59 30.04 -25.61
CA GLY A 283 -5.31 31.32 -26.32
C GLY A 283 -3.83 31.69 -26.29
N TYR A 284 -2.94 30.70 -26.30
CA TYR A 284 -1.51 30.87 -26.44
C TYR A 284 -1.14 30.85 -27.95
N ASP A 285 -0.38 31.83 -28.37
CA ASP A 285 0.13 31.92 -29.76
C ASP A 285 1.62 31.59 -29.78
N SER A 286 1.97 30.42 -30.35
CA SER A 286 3.35 29.94 -30.45
C SER A 286 4.17 30.72 -31.52
N THR A 287 3.51 31.48 -32.37
CA THR A 287 4.15 32.27 -33.43
C THR A 287 4.45 33.71 -33.06
N LEU A 288 3.95 34.17 -31.90
CA LEU A 288 4.09 35.53 -31.41
C LEU A 288 5.53 35.81 -30.99
N THR A 289 6.21 36.69 -31.72
CA THR A 289 7.57 37.11 -31.42
C THR A 289 7.57 38.49 -30.72
N LYS A 290 8.63 38.77 -29.92
CA LYS A 290 8.80 40.06 -29.24
C LYS A 290 8.87 41.23 -30.22
N GLU A 291 9.45 40.99 -31.41
CA GLU A 291 9.61 41.98 -32.49
C GLU A 291 8.27 42.32 -33.16
N ALA A 292 7.39 41.33 -33.34
CA ALA A 292 6.12 41.52 -34.04
C ALA A 292 5.02 42.14 -33.15
N ALA A 293 4.97 41.79 -31.84
CA ALA A 293 3.85 42.16 -30.96
C ALA A 293 4.22 43.17 -29.85
N GLY A 294 5.51 43.46 -29.73
CA GLY A 294 6.03 44.26 -28.61
C GLY A 294 6.19 43.46 -27.30
N GLU A 295 7.02 44.00 -26.39
CA GLU A 295 7.43 43.29 -25.16
C GLU A 295 6.27 42.93 -24.24
N ALA A 296 5.31 43.84 -24.04
CA ALA A 296 4.19 43.61 -23.14
C ALA A 296 3.26 42.48 -23.63
N ALA A 297 2.98 42.42 -24.91
CA ALA A 297 2.15 41.37 -25.49
C ALA A 297 2.88 40.02 -25.51
N PHE A 298 4.17 40.02 -25.78
CA PHE A 298 5.00 38.82 -25.72
C PHE A 298 5.04 38.23 -24.28
N LEU A 299 5.27 39.06 -23.25
CA LEU A 299 5.27 38.65 -21.85
C LEU A 299 3.89 38.15 -21.39
N ALA A 300 2.81 38.82 -21.82
CA ALA A 300 1.45 38.37 -21.53
C ALA A 300 1.13 37.00 -22.17
N ASN A 301 1.66 36.73 -23.37
CA ASN A 301 1.52 35.45 -24.03
C ASN A 301 2.38 34.37 -23.33
N ALA A 302 3.64 34.69 -22.99
CA ALA A 302 4.53 33.78 -22.28
C ALA A 302 3.99 33.36 -20.90
N ALA A 303 3.28 34.26 -20.21
CA ALA A 303 2.61 33.94 -18.94
C ALA A 303 1.57 32.82 -19.06
N LYS A 304 1.01 32.58 -20.24
CA LYS A 304 0.05 31.49 -20.50
C LYS A 304 0.72 30.11 -20.59
N LEU A 305 2.03 30.03 -20.74
CA LEU A 305 2.73 28.75 -20.93
C LEU A 305 2.56 27.78 -19.75
N SER A 306 2.53 28.28 -18.52
CA SER A 306 2.25 27.44 -17.35
C SER A 306 0.81 26.87 -17.40
N VAL A 307 -0.14 27.65 -17.92
CA VAL A 307 -1.53 27.22 -18.13
C VAL A 307 -1.62 26.18 -19.25
N VAL A 308 -0.85 26.36 -20.35
CA VAL A 308 -0.78 25.37 -21.45
C VAL A 308 -0.25 24.03 -20.95
N LEU A 309 0.82 24.04 -20.14
CA LEU A 309 1.39 22.81 -19.56
C LEU A 309 0.37 22.11 -18.64
N ALA A 310 -0.32 22.83 -17.79
CA ALA A 310 -1.36 22.27 -16.91
C ALA A 310 -2.58 21.75 -17.70
N ALA A 311 -3.01 22.51 -18.72
CA ALA A 311 -4.11 22.12 -19.62
C ALA A 311 -3.74 20.88 -20.43
N PHE A 312 -2.53 20.82 -21.01
CA PHE A 312 -2.04 19.65 -21.71
C PHE A 312 -2.04 18.42 -20.80
N HIS A 313 -1.49 18.55 -19.59
CA HIS A 313 -1.44 17.45 -18.62
C HIS A 313 -2.85 16.91 -18.31
N THR A 314 -3.84 17.80 -18.17
CA THR A 314 -5.24 17.42 -17.95
C THR A 314 -5.85 16.77 -19.19
N CYS A 315 -5.77 17.43 -20.35
CA CYS A 315 -6.35 16.90 -21.59
C CYS A 315 -5.78 15.54 -21.96
N PHE A 316 -4.47 15.36 -21.79
CA PHE A 316 -3.78 14.09 -22.03
C PHE A 316 -4.30 12.99 -21.11
N ASN A 317 -4.31 13.21 -19.78
CA ASN A 317 -4.74 12.18 -18.82
C ASN A 317 -6.24 11.87 -18.92
N VAL A 318 -7.08 12.87 -19.17
CA VAL A 318 -8.52 12.68 -19.40
C VAL A 318 -8.77 11.89 -20.69
N ALA A 319 -8.15 12.27 -21.79
CA ALA A 319 -8.29 11.57 -23.07
C ALA A 319 -7.80 10.12 -22.97
N ASN A 320 -6.62 9.89 -22.36
CA ASN A 320 -6.06 8.57 -22.16
C ASN A 320 -6.98 7.69 -21.30
N THR A 321 -7.50 8.23 -20.20
CA THR A 321 -8.46 7.54 -19.34
C THR A 321 -9.75 7.22 -20.10
N PHE A 322 -10.30 8.18 -20.85
CA PHE A 322 -11.52 8.00 -21.61
C PHE A 322 -11.39 6.89 -22.68
N ILE A 323 -10.22 6.79 -23.30
CA ILE A 323 -9.90 5.72 -24.25
C ILE A 323 -9.81 4.39 -23.51
N LEU A 324 -9.02 4.28 -22.45
CA LEU A 324 -8.65 3.02 -21.84
C LEU A 324 -9.66 2.46 -20.83
N ILE A 325 -10.58 3.27 -20.29
CA ILE A 325 -11.55 2.82 -19.28
C ILE A 325 -12.49 1.71 -19.80
N TRP A 326 -12.68 1.65 -21.10
CA TRP A 326 -13.48 0.62 -21.77
C TRP A 326 -12.71 -0.71 -21.92
N PHE A 327 -11.38 -0.65 -21.89
CA PHE A 327 -10.47 -1.75 -22.13
C PHE A 327 -9.84 -2.33 -20.84
N ILE A 328 -10.39 -2.03 -19.65
CA ILE A 328 -9.90 -2.58 -18.38
C ILE A 328 -9.76 -4.12 -18.41
N PRO A 329 -10.74 -4.91 -18.94
CA PRO A 329 -10.58 -6.35 -19.00
C PRO A 329 -9.43 -6.81 -19.92
N GLN A 330 -9.14 -6.07 -20.99
CA GLN A 330 -8.03 -6.35 -21.89
C GLN A 330 -6.69 -6.01 -21.22
N ILE A 331 -6.61 -4.87 -20.52
CA ILE A 331 -5.44 -4.49 -19.73
C ILE A 331 -5.17 -5.55 -18.67
N GLU A 332 -6.20 -6.01 -17.96
CA GLU A 332 -6.09 -7.08 -16.97
C GLU A 332 -5.51 -8.36 -17.59
N ARG A 333 -5.97 -8.77 -18.78
CA ARG A 333 -5.40 -9.92 -19.51
C ARG A 333 -3.93 -9.71 -19.86
N ILE A 334 -3.56 -8.53 -20.38
CA ILE A 334 -2.19 -8.20 -20.75
C ILE A 334 -1.27 -8.28 -19.52
N VAL A 335 -1.63 -7.63 -18.42
CA VAL A 335 -0.79 -7.63 -17.22
C VAL A 335 -0.71 -9.01 -16.55
N CYS A 336 -1.78 -9.82 -16.65
CA CYS A 336 -1.78 -11.20 -16.20
C CYS A 336 -0.90 -12.11 -17.08
N TYR A 337 -0.81 -11.82 -18.38
CA TYR A 337 0.06 -12.54 -19.30
C TYR A 337 1.55 -12.20 -19.07
N VAL A 338 1.86 -10.92 -18.87
CA VAL A 338 3.24 -10.45 -18.63
C VAL A 338 3.74 -10.89 -17.24
N ILE A 339 2.92 -10.69 -16.21
CA ILE A 339 3.24 -11.09 -14.84
C ILE A 339 2.49 -12.37 -14.53
N LYS A 340 3.12 -13.50 -14.85
CA LYS A 340 2.57 -14.83 -14.58
C LYS A 340 2.49 -15.03 -13.07
N GLY A 341 1.32 -15.44 -12.57
CA GLY A 341 1.18 -15.95 -11.20
C GLY A 341 1.98 -17.25 -11.07
N ARG A 342 2.63 -17.43 -9.93
CA ARG A 342 3.12 -18.77 -9.58
C ARG A 342 1.85 -19.63 -9.49
N GLN A 343 1.69 -20.57 -10.40
CA GLN A 343 0.65 -21.60 -10.25
C GLN A 343 1.06 -22.37 -8.99
N THR A 344 0.35 -22.14 -7.90
CA THR A 344 0.25 -23.14 -6.86
C THR A 344 -0.50 -24.28 -7.51
N GLY A 345 0.26 -25.23 -8.08
CA GLY A 345 -0.31 -26.49 -8.54
C GLY A 345 -1.10 -27.07 -7.37
N SER A 346 -2.27 -27.54 -7.66
CA SER A 346 -3.05 -28.38 -6.79
C SER A 346 -2.36 -29.73 -6.66
N SER A 347 -1.33 -29.79 -5.84
CA SER A 347 -0.77 -31.01 -5.29
C SER A 347 -0.65 -30.76 -3.79
N ASP A 348 -1.31 -31.62 -3.02
CA ASP A 348 -1.32 -31.62 -1.55
C ASP A 348 0.08 -31.76 -0.90
N GLU A 349 1.14 -31.72 -1.68
CA GLU A 349 2.54 -31.85 -1.25
C GLU A 349 3.41 -30.60 -1.48
N ALA A 350 2.83 -29.47 -1.97
CA ALA A 350 3.62 -28.27 -2.12
C ALA A 350 4.01 -27.72 -0.73
N GLU A 351 5.32 -27.68 -0.44
CA GLU A 351 5.86 -27.01 0.73
C GLU A 351 5.25 -25.61 0.86
N GLU A 352 4.50 -25.35 1.93
CA GLU A 352 3.94 -24.03 2.19
C GLU A 352 5.07 -23.01 2.28
N PRO A 353 4.95 -21.86 1.62
CA PRO A 353 6.01 -20.85 1.67
C PRO A 353 6.21 -20.38 3.12
N MET A 354 7.46 -20.47 3.58
CA MET A 354 7.90 -20.06 4.93
C MET A 354 7.84 -18.54 5.17
N ARG A 355 7.21 -17.75 4.27
CA ARG A 355 7.18 -16.28 4.33
C ARG A 355 5.78 -15.77 4.59
N LEU A 356 5.70 -14.63 5.29
CA LEU A 356 4.49 -13.83 5.41
C LEU A 356 3.96 -13.49 4.01
N GLN A 357 2.63 -13.52 3.83
CA GLN A 357 1.99 -13.32 2.53
C GLN A 357 1.48 -11.90 2.32
N TYR A 358 1.03 -11.25 3.39
CA TYR A 358 0.35 -9.96 3.34
C TYR A 358 1.19 -8.82 3.89
N ILE A 359 2.19 -9.11 4.73
CA ILE A 359 3.08 -8.11 5.32
C ILE A 359 4.24 -7.83 4.37
N ASP A 360 4.40 -6.55 3.99
CA ASP A 360 5.47 -6.06 3.15
C ASP A 360 6.13 -4.83 3.80
N GLY A 361 7.46 -4.85 3.95
CA GLY A 361 8.23 -3.82 4.63
C GLY A 361 8.16 -2.42 4.00
N GLY A 362 7.61 -2.29 2.77
CA GLY A 362 7.49 -1.01 2.07
C GLY A 362 6.39 -0.07 2.57
N LEU A 363 5.45 -0.53 3.40
CA LEU A 363 4.22 0.18 3.76
C LEU A 363 4.12 0.64 5.22
N ILE A 364 5.21 0.57 5.95
CA ILE A 364 5.31 1.03 7.36
C ILE A 364 4.91 2.51 7.49
N HIS A 365 5.05 3.29 6.41
CA HIS A 365 4.69 4.72 6.37
C HIS A 365 3.17 5.00 6.27
N THR A 366 2.33 3.99 6.07
CA THR A 366 0.86 4.09 6.10
C THR A 366 0.28 3.16 7.18
N PRO A 367 0.31 3.58 8.46
CA PRO A 367 0.04 2.71 9.61
C PRO A 367 -1.29 1.97 9.56
N GLU A 368 -2.32 2.62 9.04
CA GLU A 368 -3.65 2.02 8.95
C GLU A 368 -3.73 0.89 7.93
N ILE A 369 -2.98 0.98 6.83
CA ILE A 369 -2.89 -0.10 5.83
C ILE A 369 -2.04 -1.24 6.38
N ALA A 370 -0.95 -0.90 7.06
CA ALA A 370 -0.09 -1.84 7.75
C ALA A 370 -0.87 -2.71 8.75
N VAL A 371 -1.77 -2.09 9.53
CA VAL A 371 -2.65 -2.80 10.47
C VAL A 371 -3.63 -3.75 9.77
N LEU A 372 -4.16 -3.38 8.59
CA LEU A 372 -5.02 -4.27 7.81
C LEU A 372 -4.25 -5.46 7.22
N GLN A 373 -3.01 -5.25 6.79
CA GLN A 373 -2.15 -6.33 6.32
C GLN A 373 -1.82 -7.30 7.46
N ALA A 374 -1.44 -6.77 8.63
CA ALA A 374 -1.21 -7.57 9.82
C ALA A 374 -2.46 -8.37 10.22
N GLN A 375 -3.66 -7.77 10.17
CA GLN A 375 -4.89 -8.48 10.47
C GLN A 375 -5.14 -9.69 9.56
N LYS A 376 -4.80 -9.57 8.27
CA LYS A 376 -4.92 -10.70 7.33
C LYS A 376 -3.86 -11.76 7.57
N GLU A 377 -2.64 -11.35 7.93
CA GLU A 377 -1.59 -12.30 8.28
C GLU A 377 -1.95 -13.08 9.55
N VAL A 378 -2.52 -12.42 10.56
CA VAL A 378 -3.04 -13.08 11.77
C VAL A 378 -4.14 -14.09 11.42
N ALA A 379 -5.05 -13.74 10.50
CA ALA A 379 -6.09 -14.67 10.06
C ALA A 379 -5.50 -15.87 9.29
N LEU A 380 -4.48 -15.67 8.47
CA LEU A 380 -3.76 -16.74 7.78
C LEU A 380 -3.01 -17.64 8.79
N PHE A 381 -2.39 -17.04 9.79
CA PHE A 381 -1.72 -17.76 10.86
C PHE A 381 -2.68 -18.68 11.61
N ALA A 382 -3.84 -18.17 12.02
CA ALA A 382 -4.87 -18.98 12.67
C ALA A 382 -5.37 -20.15 11.80
N GLN A 383 -5.51 -19.95 10.47
CA GLN A 383 -5.87 -21.02 9.54
C GLN A 383 -4.76 -22.09 9.43
N ARG A 384 -3.50 -21.69 9.47
CA ARG A 384 -2.36 -22.64 9.46
C ARG A 384 -2.34 -23.51 10.70
N ILE A 385 -2.62 -22.92 11.86
CA ILE A 385 -2.71 -23.67 13.12
C ILE A 385 -3.88 -24.65 13.11
N GLN A 386 -5.04 -24.28 12.56
CA GLN A 386 -6.13 -25.25 12.39
C GLN A 386 -5.75 -26.42 11.49
N ARG A 387 -4.97 -26.19 10.41
CA ARG A 387 -4.44 -27.29 9.57
C ARG A 387 -3.45 -28.15 10.36
N MET A 388 -2.62 -27.56 11.21
CA MET A 388 -1.72 -28.29 12.09
C MET A 388 -2.50 -29.20 13.05
N PHE A 389 -3.60 -28.71 13.63
CA PHE A 389 -4.49 -29.52 14.45
C PHE A 389 -5.14 -30.67 13.66
N GLY A 390 -5.55 -30.44 12.41
CA GLY A 390 -6.02 -31.50 11.51
C GLY A 390 -4.99 -32.60 11.25
N MET A 391 -3.68 -32.23 11.19
CA MET A 391 -2.60 -33.23 11.13
C MET A 391 -2.46 -34.01 12.42
N VAL A 392 -2.66 -33.40 13.60
CA VAL A 392 -2.70 -34.10 14.89
C VAL A 392 -3.84 -35.10 14.97
N GLN A 393 -5.03 -34.73 14.48
CA GLN A 393 -6.19 -35.64 14.38
C GLN A 393 -5.88 -36.83 13.45
N SER A 394 -5.22 -36.59 12.32
CA SER A 394 -4.79 -37.64 11.41
C SER A 394 -3.74 -38.55 12.05
N LEU A 395 -2.78 -37.97 12.77
CA LEU A 395 -1.75 -38.71 13.51
C LEU A 395 -2.34 -39.64 14.59
N PHE A 396 -3.40 -39.21 15.25
CA PHE A 396 -4.09 -40.00 16.28
C PHE A 396 -4.68 -41.32 15.73
N THR A 397 -5.15 -41.33 14.48
CA THR A 397 -5.78 -42.48 13.84
C THR A 397 -4.85 -43.30 12.95
N GLU A 398 -3.62 -42.79 12.68
CA GLU A 398 -2.68 -43.41 11.75
C GLU A 398 -2.08 -44.69 12.34
N GLN A 399 -2.09 -45.75 11.53
CA GLN A 399 -1.52 -47.06 11.91
C GLN A 399 -0.26 -47.43 11.14
N ASN A 400 0.01 -46.73 10.03
CA ASN A 400 1.20 -47.00 9.22
C ASN A 400 2.38 -46.17 9.75
N ASP A 401 3.46 -46.88 10.17
CA ASP A 401 4.66 -46.26 10.77
C ASP A 401 5.32 -45.21 9.88
N GLU A 402 5.36 -45.42 8.57
CA GLU A 402 5.99 -44.49 7.62
C GLU A 402 5.15 -43.21 7.50
N THR A 403 3.84 -43.34 7.38
CA THR A 403 2.90 -42.21 7.30
C THR A 403 2.85 -41.45 8.64
N PHE A 404 2.89 -42.17 9.77
CA PHE A 404 2.98 -41.60 11.10
C PHE A 404 4.21 -40.72 11.24
N ALA A 405 5.41 -41.24 10.91
CA ALA A 405 6.67 -40.52 10.99
C ALA A 405 6.68 -39.28 10.09
N LYS A 406 6.16 -39.38 8.86
CA LYS A 406 6.02 -38.24 7.94
C LYS A 406 5.10 -37.15 8.50
N THR A 407 3.96 -37.54 9.05
CA THR A 407 2.98 -36.60 9.61
C THR A 407 3.53 -35.92 10.87
N PHE A 408 4.20 -36.67 11.73
CA PHE A 408 4.86 -36.14 12.92
C PHE A 408 5.94 -35.11 12.57
N SER A 409 6.86 -35.46 11.64
CA SER A 409 7.89 -34.53 11.15
C SER A 409 7.28 -33.27 10.48
N ARG A 410 6.12 -33.41 9.83
CA ARG A 410 5.43 -32.27 9.25
C ARG A 410 4.83 -31.35 10.34
N ILE A 411 4.29 -31.89 11.41
CA ILE A 411 3.80 -31.12 12.56
C ILE A 411 4.95 -30.35 13.23
N GLU A 412 6.10 -30.99 13.45
CA GLU A 412 7.31 -30.35 13.97
C GLU A 412 7.78 -29.17 13.07
N LYS A 413 7.74 -29.34 11.75
CA LYS A 413 8.04 -28.25 10.80
C LYS A 413 7.03 -27.11 10.89
N TYR A 414 5.76 -27.40 11.14
CA TYR A 414 4.70 -26.39 11.30
C TYR A 414 4.84 -25.58 12.59
N GLU A 415 5.32 -26.20 13.68
CA GLU A 415 5.67 -25.49 14.91
C GLU A 415 6.78 -24.47 14.64
N GLY A 416 7.91 -24.85 14.01
CA GLY A 416 8.94 -23.87 13.67
C GLY A 416 8.54 -22.81 12.63
N ILE A 417 7.44 -23.00 11.89
CA ILE A 417 6.80 -21.95 11.07
C ILE A 417 5.97 -21.04 11.96
N SER A 418 5.25 -21.60 12.94
CA SER A 418 4.44 -20.87 13.92
C SER A 418 5.27 -19.84 14.68
N ASP A 419 6.38 -20.27 15.29
CA ASP A 419 7.31 -19.42 16.03
C ASP A 419 7.80 -18.24 15.20
N ARG A 420 8.20 -18.52 13.96
CA ARG A 420 8.67 -17.45 13.06
C ARG A 420 7.57 -16.48 12.70
N MET A 421 6.36 -16.96 12.44
CA MET A 421 5.22 -16.08 12.14
C MET A 421 4.88 -15.18 13.31
N GLU A 422 4.90 -15.71 14.54
CA GLU A 422 4.74 -14.89 15.74
C GLU A 422 5.75 -13.75 15.77
N ILE A 423 7.05 -14.07 15.69
CA ILE A 423 8.14 -13.10 15.77
C ILE A 423 8.02 -12.05 14.65
N GLU A 424 7.83 -12.49 13.40
CA GLU A 424 7.79 -11.58 12.25
C GLU A 424 6.56 -10.65 12.29
N ILE A 425 5.39 -11.16 12.68
CA ILE A 425 4.18 -10.34 12.82
C ILE A 425 4.33 -9.37 14.00
N ALA A 426 4.86 -9.81 15.14
CA ALA A 426 5.09 -8.96 16.30
C ALA A 426 6.07 -7.83 16.01
N GLN A 427 7.21 -8.12 15.36
CA GLN A 427 8.19 -7.11 14.93
C GLN A 427 7.59 -6.10 13.97
N TYR A 428 6.77 -6.55 13.03
CA TYR A 428 6.08 -5.65 12.11
C TYR A 428 5.10 -4.73 12.84
N LEU A 429 4.27 -5.26 13.73
CA LEU A 429 3.33 -4.47 14.54
C LEU A 429 4.04 -3.48 15.45
N GLU A 430 5.20 -3.84 16.00
CA GLU A 430 6.05 -2.95 16.78
C GLU A 430 6.56 -1.78 15.93
N GLN A 431 7.09 -2.04 14.73
CA GLN A 431 7.53 -0.99 13.81
C GLN A 431 6.38 -0.06 13.42
N VAL A 432 5.19 -0.60 13.12
CA VAL A 432 3.99 0.20 12.83
C VAL A 432 3.60 1.05 14.04
N SER A 433 3.80 0.56 15.27
CA SER A 433 3.45 1.27 16.49
C SER A 433 4.28 2.53 16.76
N GLN A 434 5.46 2.65 16.15
CA GLN A 434 6.34 3.83 16.27
C GLN A 434 5.82 5.04 15.49
N ALA A 435 4.85 4.85 14.58
CA ALA A 435 4.24 5.96 13.85
C ALA A 435 3.21 6.71 14.70
N HIS A 436 2.81 7.91 14.23
CA HIS A 436 1.70 8.66 14.84
C HIS A 436 0.37 7.97 14.56
N LEU A 437 -0.16 7.27 15.56
CA LEU A 437 -1.36 6.44 15.47
C LEU A 437 -2.53 7.04 16.24
N SER A 438 -3.75 6.82 15.73
CA SER A 438 -4.98 7.03 16.51
C SER A 438 -5.06 6.04 17.68
N ASP A 439 -5.78 6.39 18.73
CA ASP A 439 -5.94 5.49 19.90
C ASP A 439 -6.67 4.19 19.53
N ASP A 440 -7.61 4.24 18.57
CA ASP A 440 -8.27 3.05 18.01
C ASP A 440 -7.27 2.12 17.31
N THR A 441 -6.35 2.69 16.51
CA THR A 441 -5.31 1.92 15.82
C THR A 441 -4.32 1.28 16.82
N LYS A 442 -3.93 2.00 17.88
CA LYS A 442 -3.10 1.46 18.97
C LYS A 442 -3.79 0.31 19.70
N ALA A 443 -5.11 0.43 19.94
CA ALA A 443 -5.88 -0.64 20.56
C ALA A 443 -5.93 -1.89 19.66
N LYS A 444 -6.11 -1.72 18.34
CA LYS A 444 -6.06 -2.84 17.37
C LYS A 444 -4.71 -3.53 17.32
N ILE A 445 -3.60 -2.78 17.34
CA ILE A 445 -2.25 -3.35 17.38
C ILE A 445 -2.06 -4.20 18.64
N ARG A 446 -2.41 -3.68 19.82
CA ARG A 446 -2.32 -4.43 21.08
C ARG A 446 -3.16 -5.70 21.05
N ALA A 447 -4.37 -5.62 20.52
CA ALA A 447 -5.24 -6.79 20.35
C ALA A 447 -4.62 -7.85 19.45
N MET A 448 -4.03 -7.43 18.31
CA MET A 448 -3.38 -8.36 17.39
C MET A 448 -2.11 -8.98 17.99
N MET A 449 -1.31 -8.22 18.74
CA MET A 449 -0.13 -8.76 19.43
C MET A 449 -0.54 -9.88 20.40
N LYS A 450 -1.60 -9.66 21.19
CA LYS A 450 -2.14 -10.69 22.08
C LYS A 450 -2.66 -11.89 21.28
N GLN A 451 -3.41 -11.67 20.19
CA GLN A 451 -3.89 -12.74 19.32
C GLN A 451 -2.75 -13.60 18.77
N VAL A 452 -1.68 -12.98 18.29
CA VAL A 452 -0.53 -13.67 17.68
C VAL A 452 0.14 -14.60 18.69
N SER A 453 0.38 -14.13 19.91
CA SER A 453 0.99 -14.95 20.97
C SER A 453 0.07 -16.10 21.41
N GLU A 454 -1.24 -15.88 21.52
CA GLU A 454 -2.18 -16.96 21.88
C GLU A 454 -2.33 -17.99 20.73
N ILE A 455 -2.24 -17.58 19.46
CA ILE A 455 -2.27 -18.48 18.30
C ILE A 455 -1.00 -19.35 18.24
N GLU A 456 0.17 -18.80 18.59
CA GLU A 456 1.40 -19.58 18.76
C GLU A 456 1.23 -20.62 19.86
N SER A 457 0.69 -20.26 21.02
CA SER A 457 0.42 -21.18 22.14
C SER A 457 -0.53 -22.33 21.73
N ILE A 458 -1.47 -22.10 20.79
CA ILE A 458 -2.26 -23.18 20.18
C ILE A 458 -1.36 -24.10 19.33
N GLY A 459 -0.40 -23.55 18.58
CA GLY A 459 0.58 -24.31 17.82
C GLY A 459 1.44 -25.23 18.72
N ASP A 460 1.95 -24.68 19.81
CA ASP A 460 2.73 -25.40 20.83
C ASP A 460 1.92 -26.54 21.45
N ALA A 461 0.67 -26.31 21.81
CA ALA A 461 -0.21 -27.34 22.34
C ALA A 461 -0.49 -28.44 21.29
N CYS A 462 -0.64 -28.11 20.00
CA CYS A 462 -0.73 -29.09 18.91
C CYS A 462 0.54 -29.94 18.80
N TYR A 463 1.72 -29.34 18.94
CA TYR A 463 2.99 -30.07 18.94
C TYR A 463 3.11 -30.96 20.17
N ASN A 464 2.72 -30.50 21.36
CA ASN A 464 2.69 -31.29 22.58
C ASN A 464 1.76 -32.51 22.48
N LEU A 465 0.58 -32.35 21.86
CA LEU A 465 -0.31 -33.47 21.53
C LEU A 465 0.40 -34.50 20.63
N SER A 466 1.08 -34.03 19.57
CA SER A 466 1.80 -34.92 18.66
C SER A 466 2.94 -35.67 19.34
N ARG A 467 3.69 -35.01 20.24
CA ARG A 467 4.73 -35.63 21.05
C ARG A 467 4.18 -36.72 21.98
N THR A 468 3.01 -36.49 22.56
CA THR A 468 2.35 -37.46 23.42
C THR A 468 1.87 -38.68 22.62
N LEU A 469 1.36 -38.45 21.40
CA LEU A 469 1.00 -39.50 20.47
C LEU A 469 2.25 -40.31 20.01
N ASN A 470 3.37 -39.62 19.76
CA ASN A 470 4.63 -40.28 19.42
C ASN A 470 5.14 -41.16 20.59
N ARG A 471 5.08 -40.66 21.84
CA ARG A 471 5.42 -41.47 23.02
C ARG A 471 4.52 -42.72 23.15
N LYS A 472 3.21 -42.59 22.86
CA LYS A 472 2.28 -43.73 22.82
C LYS A 472 2.70 -44.74 21.76
N HIS A 473 3.05 -44.26 20.55
CA HIS A 473 3.49 -45.07 19.43
C HIS A 473 4.80 -45.82 19.74
N ASP A 474 5.83 -45.14 20.23
CA ASP A 474 7.14 -45.71 20.63
C ASP A 474 7.00 -46.79 21.72
N GLN A 475 6.03 -46.59 22.63
CA GLN A 475 5.73 -47.56 23.69
C GLN A 475 4.84 -48.72 23.23
N GLN A 476 4.40 -48.73 21.98
CA GLN A 476 3.47 -49.70 21.39
C GLN A 476 2.18 -49.87 22.20
N LYS A 477 1.70 -48.79 22.85
CA LYS A 477 0.49 -48.79 23.62
C LYS A 477 -0.74 -48.51 22.77
N GLN A 478 -1.86 -49.17 23.10
CA GLN A 478 -3.13 -48.94 22.45
C GLN A 478 -4.17 -48.47 23.44
N PHE A 479 -4.90 -47.42 23.09
CA PHE A 479 -6.05 -46.96 23.86
C PHE A 479 -7.20 -47.96 23.75
N THR A 480 -8.00 -48.04 24.82
CA THR A 480 -9.26 -48.76 24.76
C THR A 480 -10.21 -48.08 23.78
N GLU A 481 -11.23 -48.82 23.33
CA GLU A 481 -12.23 -48.27 22.42
C GLU A 481 -12.97 -47.07 23.06
N GLU A 482 -13.26 -47.12 24.36
CA GLU A 482 -13.84 -46.02 25.10
C GLU A 482 -12.93 -44.77 25.17
N GLN A 483 -11.63 -44.97 25.44
CA GLN A 483 -10.65 -43.88 25.44
C GLN A 483 -10.50 -43.28 24.04
N THR A 484 -10.48 -44.11 22.99
CA THR A 484 -10.37 -43.64 21.59
C THR A 484 -11.59 -42.80 21.20
N GLN A 485 -12.80 -43.26 21.49
CA GLN A 485 -14.04 -42.52 21.23
C GLN A 485 -14.08 -41.19 22.01
N ALA A 486 -13.66 -41.21 23.30
CA ALA A 486 -13.62 -40.01 24.12
C ALA A 486 -12.65 -38.94 23.59
N LEU A 487 -11.43 -39.36 23.17
CA LEU A 487 -10.47 -38.47 22.56
C LEU A 487 -10.96 -37.91 21.21
N HIS A 488 -11.60 -38.74 20.39
CA HIS A 488 -12.25 -38.27 19.15
C HIS A 488 -13.29 -37.19 19.41
N GLN A 489 -14.16 -37.40 20.41
CA GLN A 489 -15.16 -36.41 20.79
C GLN A 489 -14.51 -35.11 21.27
N MET A 490 -13.45 -35.20 22.08
CA MET A 490 -12.71 -34.05 22.58
C MET A 490 -12.07 -33.27 21.44
N MET A 491 -11.34 -33.94 20.55
CA MET A 491 -10.71 -33.31 19.38
C MET A 491 -11.72 -32.68 18.43
N GLN A 492 -12.92 -33.25 18.31
CA GLN A 492 -13.96 -32.65 17.47
C GLN A 492 -14.53 -31.36 18.07
N LEU A 493 -14.68 -31.28 19.40
CA LEU A 493 -15.07 -30.04 20.07
C LEU A 493 -14.02 -28.95 19.89
N VAL A 494 -12.73 -29.30 20.00
CA VAL A 494 -11.62 -28.37 19.76
C VAL A 494 -11.59 -27.88 18.31
N ASP A 495 -11.80 -28.77 17.32
CA ASP A 495 -11.86 -28.35 15.90
C ASP A 495 -13.05 -27.41 15.62
N ASN A 496 -14.21 -27.67 16.24
CA ASN A 496 -15.34 -26.75 16.16
C ASN A 496 -15.00 -25.37 16.76
N ALA A 497 -14.28 -25.35 17.89
CA ALA A 497 -13.82 -24.10 18.53
C ALA A 497 -12.79 -23.36 17.65
N LEU A 498 -11.82 -24.05 17.04
CA LEU A 498 -10.88 -23.50 16.07
C LEU A 498 -11.59 -22.92 14.83
N THR A 499 -12.60 -23.61 14.34
CA THR A 499 -13.42 -23.15 13.22
C THR A 499 -14.16 -21.86 13.59
N GLN A 500 -14.73 -21.78 14.79
CA GLN A 500 -15.40 -20.58 15.28
C GLN A 500 -14.41 -19.43 15.47
N MET A 501 -13.23 -19.68 16.04
CA MET A 501 -12.16 -18.70 16.18
C MET A 501 -11.76 -18.11 14.82
N ASN A 502 -11.53 -18.96 13.82
CA ASN A 502 -11.18 -18.53 12.45
C ASN A 502 -12.27 -17.67 11.80
N ARG A 503 -13.54 -17.98 12.03
CA ARG A 503 -14.67 -17.14 11.57
C ARG A 503 -14.64 -15.75 12.23
N VAL A 504 -14.39 -15.68 13.52
CA VAL A 504 -14.34 -14.41 14.28
C VAL A 504 -13.14 -13.57 13.86
N ILE A 505 -11.97 -14.17 13.67
CA ILE A 505 -10.75 -13.45 13.24
C ILE A 505 -10.89 -12.93 11.82
N GLY A 506 -11.41 -13.75 10.89
CA GLY A 506 -11.54 -13.41 9.48
C GLY A 506 -12.73 -12.50 9.15
N GLY A 507 -13.72 -12.40 10.05
CA GLY A 507 -14.94 -11.63 9.84
C GLY A 507 -14.90 -10.21 10.44
N ARG A 508 -16.03 -9.49 10.28
CA ARG A 508 -16.20 -8.18 10.92
C ARG A 508 -16.55 -8.39 12.40
N ARG A 509 -15.93 -7.61 13.28
CA ARG A 509 -16.18 -7.69 14.73
C ARG A 509 -17.66 -7.53 15.10
N GLU A 510 -18.40 -6.74 14.35
CA GLU A 510 -19.81 -6.42 14.57
C GLU A 510 -20.76 -7.60 14.29
N ASP A 511 -20.30 -8.59 13.49
CA ASP A 511 -21.12 -9.74 13.05
C ASP A 511 -21.05 -10.92 14.05
N PHE A 512 -20.22 -10.83 15.09
CA PHE A 512 -19.96 -11.92 16.02
C PHE A 512 -20.10 -11.50 17.47
N ASP A 513 -20.52 -12.47 18.31
CA ASP A 513 -20.46 -12.37 19.76
C ASP A 513 -19.60 -13.50 20.36
N MET A 514 -19.32 -13.43 21.64
CA MET A 514 -18.47 -14.42 22.32
C MET A 514 -19.26 -15.65 22.84
N LYS A 515 -20.59 -15.65 22.72
CA LYS A 515 -21.44 -16.68 23.36
C LYS A 515 -21.13 -18.08 22.85
N GLU A 516 -20.96 -18.22 21.54
CA GLU A 516 -20.69 -19.52 20.93
C GLU A 516 -19.29 -20.03 21.31
N THR A 517 -18.30 -19.14 21.41
CA THR A 517 -16.93 -19.49 21.85
C THR A 517 -16.95 -20.00 23.30
N PHE A 518 -17.62 -19.29 24.21
CA PHE A 518 -17.77 -19.74 25.61
C PHE A 518 -18.61 -21.01 25.75
N ARG A 519 -19.60 -21.22 24.89
CA ARG A 519 -20.38 -22.48 24.92
C ARG A 519 -19.47 -23.67 24.61
N LEU A 520 -18.66 -23.56 23.55
CA LEU A 520 -17.73 -24.62 23.15
C LEU A 520 -16.65 -24.88 24.21
N GLU A 521 -16.09 -23.84 24.81
CA GLU A 521 -15.12 -23.95 25.89
C GLU A 521 -15.74 -24.68 27.10
N ASN A 522 -16.97 -24.30 27.54
CA ASN A 522 -17.66 -24.96 28.62
C ASN A 522 -17.93 -26.45 28.34
N GLU A 523 -18.23 -26.82 27.07
CA GLU A 523 -18.39 -28.21 26.67
C GLU A 523 -17.06 -28.99 26.74
N ILE A 524 -15.95 -28.37 26.32
CA ILE A 524 -14.60 -28.93 26.42
C ILE A 524 -14.24 -29.15 27.92
N ASN A 525 -14.45 -28.16 28.77
CA ASN A 525 -14.17 -28.24 30.17
C ASN A 525 -15.01 -29.33 30.90
N ALA A 526 -16.31 -29.39 30.59
CA ALA A 526 -17.18 -30.41 31.15
C ALA A 526 -16.75 -31.84 30.73
N LEU A 527 -16.37 -32.01 29.45
CA LEU A 527 -15.87 -33.28 28.95
C LEU A 527 -14.53 -33.66 29.60
N ARG A 528 -13.57 -32.72 29.73
CA ARG A 528 -12.31 -32.92 30.45
C ARG A 528 -12.56 -33.45 31.89
N ASP A 529 -13.42 -32.80 32.65
CA ASP A 529 -13.68 -33.18 34.05
C ASP A 529 -14.28 -34.58 34.14
N LYS A 530 -15.20 -34.92 33.23
CA LYS A 530 -15.77 -36.26 33.12
C LYS A 530 -14.70 -37.31 32.81
N LEU A 531 -13.86 -37.05 31.76
CA LEU A 531 -12.81 -37.97 31.33
C LEU A 531 -11.73 -38.15 32.38
N LYS A 532 -11.34 -37.09 33.07
CA LYS A 532 -10.38 -37.13 34.17
C LYS A 532 -10.87 -38.00 35.34
N THR A 533 -12.12 -37.84 35.72
CA THR A 533 -12.74 -38.64 36.77
C THR A 533 -12.84 -40.12 36.40
N SER A 534 -13.30 -40.44 35.18
CA SER A 534 -13.41 -41.82 34.70
C SER A 534 -12.04 -42.47 34.52
N ASN A 535 -11.00 -41.74 34.07
CA ASN A 535 -9.64 -42.23 33.93
C ASN A 535 -9.04 -42.66 35.28
N ILE A 536 -9.20 -41.83 36.34
CA ILE A 536 -8.74 -42.16 37.69
C ILE A 536 -9.45 -43.41 38.23
N ALA A 537 -10.76 -43.52 38.01
CA ALA A 537 -11.54 -44.70 38.45
C ALA A 537 -11.09 -45.97 37.71
N ALA A 538 -10.82 -45.89 36.41
CA ALA A 538 -10.39 -47.02 35.60
C ALA A 538 -8.96 -47.49 35.96
N ILE A 539 -8.04 -46.57 36.27
CA ILE A 539 -6.69 -46.91 36.78
C ILE A 539 -6.81 -47.64 38.12
N ASN A 540 -7.63 -47.12 39.07
CA ASN A 540 -7.84 -47.74 40.38
C ASN A 540 -8.49 -49.12 40.28
N ASN A 541 -9.33 -49.35 39.27
CA ASN A 541 -9.97 -50.63 39.00
C ASN A 541 -9.13 -51.58 38.15
N HIS A 542 -7.87 -51.23 37.85
CA HIS A 542 -6.94 -52.01 37.03
C HIS A 542 -7.46 -52.34 35.60
N GLN A 543 -8.30 -51.49 35.02
CA GLN A 543 -8.79 -51.68 33.63
C GLN A 543 -7.68 -51.49 32.62
N TYR A 544 -6.69 -50.64 32.93
CA TYR A 544 -5.45 -50.44 32.17
C TYR A 544 -4.32 -49.95 33.10
N ASP A 545 -3.08 -49.97 32.59
CA ASP A 545 -1.92 -49.60 33.37
C ASP A 545 -1.84 -48.06 33.60
N TYR A 546 -1.11 -47.67 34.66
CA TYR A 546 -0.88 -46.26 35.00
C TYR A 546 -0.27 -45.44 33.86
N ALA A 547 0.65 -46.03 33.11
CA ALA A 547 1.33 -45.34 31.99
C ALA A 547 0.36 -45.00 30.84
N LEU A 548 -0.58 -45.91 30.50
CA LEU A 548 -1.62 -45.63 29.52
C LEU A 548 -2.60 -44.55 30.01
N GLY A 549 -2.97 -44.62 31.29
CA GLY A 549 -3.83 -43.60 31.92
C GLY A 549 -3.18 -42.22 31.97
N THR A 550 -1.86 -42.14 32.14
CA THR A 550 -1.11 -40.89 32.11
C THR A 550 -1.10 -40.30 30.69
N LEU A 551 -0.78 -41.10 29.66
CA LEU A 551 -0.85 -40.65 28.26
C LEU A 551 -2.22 -40.13 27.84
N PHE A 552 -3.29 -40.82 28.32
CA PHE A 552 -4.67 -40.38 28.10
C PHE A 552 -4.95 -39.04 28.78
N ALA A 553 -4.53 -38.89 30.06
CA ALA A 553 -4.71 -37.65 30.81
C ALA A 553 -3.95 -36.47 30.19
N ASP A 554 -2.71 -36.70 29.70
CA ASP A 554 -1.92 -35.70 29.02
C ASP A 554 -2.63 -35.20 27.76
N LEU A 555 -3.18 -36.11 26.93
CA LEU A 555 -3.93 -35.74 25.73
C LEU A 555 -5.22 -34.96 26.05
N VAL A 556 -5.95 -35.35 27.09
CA VAL A 556 -7.16 -34.64 27.55
C VAL A 556 -6.82 -33.23 28.03
N ASN A 557 -5.77 -33.08 28.82
CA ASN A 557 -5.33 -31.79 29.36
C ASN A 557 -4.83 -30.85 28.24
N GLU A 558 -4.04 -31.35 27.30
CA GLU A 558 -3.57 -30.51 26.18
C GLU A 558 -4.72 -30.06 25.25
N ASN A 559 -5.73 -30.90 25.02
CA ASN A 559 -6.94 -30.49 24.29
C ASN A 559 -7.74 -29.39 25.01
N GLU A 560 -7.79 -29.43 26.34
CA GLU A 560 -8.47 -28.39 27.15
C GLU A 560 -7.69 -27.06 27.07
N LYS A 561 -6.36 -27.08 27.19
CA LYS A 561 -5.54 -25.88 27.02
C LYS A 561 -5.77 -25.22 25.64
N LEU A 562 -5.95 -26.02 24.58
CA LEU A 562 -6.34 -25.48 23.27
C LEU A 562 -7.65 -24.70 23.38
N GLY A 563 -8.63 -25.19 24.11
CA GLY A 563 -9.89 -24.48 24.37
C GLY A 563 -9.67 -23.12 25.03
N ASP A 564 -8.82 -23.07 26.05
CA ASP A 564 -8.49 -21.83 26.77
C ASP A 564 -7.79 -20.81 25.87
N TYR A 565 -6.76 -21.22 25.11
CA TYR A 565 -6.06 -20.34 24.17
C TYR A 565 -6.99 -19.82 23.07
N ILE A 566 -7.90 -20.66 22.55
CA ILE A 566 -8.90 -20.26 21.55
C ILE A 566 -9.79 -19.14 22.10
N VAL A 567 -10.24 -19.24 23.37
CA VAL A 567 -11.01 -18.19 24.03
C VAL A 567 -10.19 -16.92 24.15
N ASN A 568 -8.93 -17.01 24.59
CA ASN A 568 -8.04 -15.87 24.72
C ASN A 568 -7.85 -15.11 23.38
N VAL A 569 -7.69 -15.84 22.27
CA VAL A 569 -7.61 -15.25 20.93
C VAL A 569 -8.87 -14.45 20.59
N VAL A 570 -10.04 -15.03 20.87
CA VAL A 570 -11.32 -14.37 20.60
C VAL A 570 -11.53 -13.18 21.54
N GLU A 571 -11.23 -13.30 22.85
CA GLU A 571 -11.28 -12.19 23.81
C GLU A 571 -10.42 -11.01 23.39
N ALA A 572 -9.17 -11.29 22.96
CA ALA A 572 -8.28 -10.26 22.45
C ALA A 572 -8.87 -9.52 21.23
N ARG A 573 -9.63 -10.21 20.37
CA ARG A 573 -10.34 -9.58 19.24
C ARG A 573 -11.40 -8.58 19.71
N PHE A 574 -12.04 -8.83 20.84
CA PHE A 574 -13.06 -7.96 21.44
C PHE A 574 -12.47 -6.92 22.40
N GLY A 575 -11.15 -6.92 22.62
CA GLY A 575 -10.46 -5.95 23.48
C GLY A 575 -10.67 -6.21 24.97
N LYS A 576 -10.80 -7.49 25.34
CA LYS A 576 -10.88 -7.97 26.72
C LYS A 576 -9.57 -8.58 27.18
#